data_241e6bb9465ec5f504987f76de131c34
#
_entry.id   241e6bb9465ec5f504987f76de131c34
#
_cell.length_a   1.000
_cell.length_b   1.000
_cell.length_c   1.000
_cell.angle_alpha   90.00
_cell.angle_beta   90.00
_cell.angle_gamma   90.00
#
_symmetry.space_group_name_H-M   'P 1'
#
loop_
_entity.id
_entity.type
_entity.pdbx_description
1 polymer ?
#
loop_
_entity_poly.entity_id
_entity_poly.type
_entity_poly.pdbx_seq_one_letter_code
_entity_poly.pdbx_strand_id
1 'polypeptide(L)'
;MISTQEETLWLYSVHQVALMDKDNRIMCEEAALLNDELFNDVLSPIANVPRRSSSSGHNPEELNGQIHFLTTSYFKGSEYDRCLKMANNMAELTGDISIGAGWELACNLGRGESRTQILNKKENLSPLFFATNYESKWVGGSDNCLIDIRKLFPLRTLEHTELKGDGKSEYYIGCDVARSNKTNNNQTSICIAKVKRNKKNLVSKIQLVNMINLPAGLNFTAQAIELKRLKYLFDARMVVVDSNGLGQGLLEELLKEHIDPLTRKEYPAWNTTNTEDEPDTVDYDQCLFGLKAQGINNDIILNFISLFDNGGMVELLTKIDQNQFDSSGNYLDNDKIAHIQTDLFIEEISNLQLETLNGGKLGVKQSTKAIDKDRYSATAYCLYYLMKYENKTQEEINTDYTRLLQFRQPHYR
;
A
#
# COMPACT_ATOMS: atom_id res chain seq x y z
N MET A 1 -27.43 -14.61 13.99
CA MET A 1 -27.88 -15.72 14.87
C MET A 1 -27.76 -15.20 16.29
N ILE A 2 -28.84 -15.18 17.04
CA ILE A 2 -28.86 -14.68 18.44
C ILE A 2 -28.78 -15.91 19.33
N SER A 3 -27.74 -15.99 20.15
CA SER A 3 -27.61 -17.05 21.16
C SER A 3 -27.68 -16.43 22.55
N THR A 4 -28.56 -16.96 23.39
CA THR A 4 -28.65 -16.56 24.80
C THR A 4 -28.02 -17.65 25.65
N GLN A 5 -26.90 -17.40 26.27
CA GLN A 5 -26.41 -18.16 27.41
C GLN A 5 -26.15 -17.18 28.56
N GLU A 6 -26.81 -17.43 29.66
CA GLU A 6 -26.65 -16.75 30.96
C GLU A 6 -26.64 -15.21 30.90
N GLU A 7 -27.81 -14.61 30.52
CA GLU A 7 -28.07 -13.20 30.67
C GLU A 7 -27.16 -12.21 29.88
N THR A 8 -26.38 -12.73 28.94
CA THR A 8 -25.51 -11.98 28.02
C THR A 8 -25.97 -12.16 26.58
N LEU A 9 -26.25 -11.07 25.88
CA LEU A 9 -26.65 -11.09 24.48
C LEU A 9 -25.40 -10.89 23.61
N TRP A 10 -25.07 -11.92 22.81
CA TRP A 10 -24.00 -11.84 21.83
C TRP A 10 -24.58 -11.48 20.46
N LEU A 11 -24.14 -10.34 19.92
CA LEU A 11 -24.42 -9.94 18.54
C LEU A 11 -23.20 -10.25 17.67
N TYR A 12 -23.30 -11.28 16.85
CA TYR A 12 -22.26 -11.61 15.88
C TYR A 12 -22.60 -10.97 14.53
N SER A 13 -21.78 -10.05 14.07
CA SER A 13 -21.62 -9.82 12.64
C SER A 13 -20.33 -10.52 12.18
N VAL A 14 -20.18 -10.75 10.89
CA VAL A 14 -19.11 -11.61 10.32
C VAL A 14 -17.69 -11.17 10.74
N HIS A 15 -17.52 -9.97 11.30
CA HIS A 15 -16.22 -9.43 11.72
C HIS A 15 -16.27 -8.50 12.95
N GLN A 16 -17.40 -8.43 13.69
CA GLN A 16 -17.54 -7.51 14.83
C GLN A 16 -18.28 -8.21 15.95
N VAL A 17 -17.76 -8.09 17.16
CA VAL A 17 -18.38 -8.62 18.38
C VAL A 17 -18.79 -7.45 19.26
N ALA A 18 -20.09 -7.31 19.50
CA ALA A 18 -20.59 -6.41 20.54
C ALA A 18 -21.25 -7.28 21.63
N LEU A 19 -20.84 -7.12 22.85
CA LEU A 19 -21.34 -7.80 24.01
C LEU A 19 -22.25 -6.85 24.80
N MET A 20 -23.46 -7.25 25.08
CA MET A 20 -24.35 -6.53 25.99
C MET A 20 -24.49 -7.32 27.29
N ASP A 21 -24.21 -6.65 28.39
CA ASP A 21 -24.42 -7.15 29.75
C ASP A 21 -25.77 -6.63 30.30
N LYS A 22 -26.29 -7.30 31.34
CA LYS A 22 -27.47 -6.85 32.17
C LYS A 22 -27.42 -5.40 32.57
N ASP A 23 -26.22 -4.87 32.69
CA ASP A 23 -25.94 -3.53 33.16
C ASP A 23 -25.97 -2.49 32.03
N ASN A 24 -26.52 -2.76 30.86
CA ASN A 24 -26.51 -1.91 29.67
C ASN A 24 -25.11 -1.47 29.26
N ARG A 25 -24.11 -2.35 29.41
CA ARG A 25 -22.76 -2.12 28.93
C ARG A 25 -22.62 -2.69 27.52
N ILE A 26 -22.08 -1.88 26.64
CA ILE A 26 -21.70 -2.32 25.30
C ILE A 26 -20.19 -2.38 25.24
N MET A 27 -19.64 -3.52 24.86
CA MET A 27 -18.23 -3.69 24.58
C MET A 27 -18.05 -3.93 23.09
N CYS A 28 -17.36 -3.02 22.42
CA CYS A 28 -17.02 -3.13 21.01
C CYS A 28 -15.57 -3.53 20.90
N GLU A 29 -15.30 -4.77 20.50
CA GLU A 29 -13.97 -5.23 20.17
C GLU A 29 -13.65 -4.91 18.70
N GLU A 30 -12.37 -4.68 18.39
CA GLU A 30 -11.88 -4.25 17.09
C GLU A 30 -12.64 -3.01 16.58
N ALA A 31 -12.79 -2.02 17.45
CA ALA A 31 -13.62 -0.83 17.21
C ALA A 31 -13.17 -0.02 15.97
N ALA A 32 -11.89 -0.13 15.56
CA ALA A 32 -11.40 0.48 14.33
C ALA A 32 -12.07 -0.09 13.05
N LEU A 33 -12.70 -1.25 13.13
CA LEU A 33 -13.41 -1.90 12.03
C LEU A 33 -14.94 -1.72 12.14
N LEU A 34 -15.42 -1.00 13.14
CA LEU A 34 -16.83 -0.82 13.41
C LEU A 34 -17.48 0.04 12.32
N ASN A 35 -18.64 -0.41 11.83
CA ASN A 35 -19.45 0.39 10.93
C ASN A 35 -20.19 1.49 11.72
N ASP A 36 -19.93 2.75 11.38
CA ASP A 36 -20.50 3.90 12.09
C ASP A 36 -22.02 3.99 12.01
N GLU A 37 -22.63 3.64 10.88
CA GLU A 37 -24.09 3.61 10.75
C GLU A 37 -24.69 2.56 11.68
N LEU A 38 -24.14 1.35 11.67
CA LEU A 38 -24.58 0.29 12.57
C LEU A 38 -24.41 0.68 14.04
N PHE A 39 -23.28 1.32 14.37
CA PHE A 39 -23.03 1.76 15.73
C PHE A 39 -24.02 2.86 16.17
N ASN A 40 -24.19 3.90 15.35
CA ASN A 40 -25.01 5.05 15.72
C ASN A 40 -26.51 4.72 15.70
N ASP A 41 -26.97 3.92 14.74
CA ASP A 41 -28.39 3.65 14.53
C ASP A 41 -28.90 2.50 15.40
N VAL A 42 -28.05 1.54 15.73
CA VAL A 42 -28.46 0.31 16.40
C VAL A 42 -27.86 0.17 17.80
N LEU A 43 -26.52 0.29 17.94
CA LEU A 43 -25.86 -0.04 19.20
C LEU A 43 -25.92 1.13 20.21
N SER A 44 -25.62 2.34 19.79
CA SER A 44 -25.60 3.51 20.67
C SER A 44 -26.95 3.81 21.35
N PRO A 45 -28.11 3.72 20.67
CA PRO A 45 -29.42 3.89 21.32
C PRO A 45 -29.67 2.89 22.43
N ILE A 46 -29.16 1.67 22.37
CA ILE A 46 -29.34 0.63 23.37
C ILE A 46 -28.66 1.03 24.70
N ALA A 47 -27.47 1.63 24.63
CA ALA A 47 -26.76 2.12 25.82
C ALA A 47 -27.50 3.28 26.54
N ASN A 48 -28.35 3.99 25.82
CA ASN A 48 -29.11 5.13 26.37
C ASN A 48 -30.38 4.71 27.12
N VAL A 49 -30.72 3.43 27.14
CA VAL A 49 -31.90 2.93 27.88
C VAL A 49 -31.59 2.99 29.37
N PRO A 50 -32.41 3.70 30.17
CA PRO A 50 -32.21 3.78 31.62
C PRO A 50 -32.25 2.39 32.26
N ARG A 51 -31.36 2.13 33.20
CA ARG A 51 -31.39 0.93 34.03
C ARG A 51 -32.70 0.90 34.85
N ARG A 52 -33.36 -0.23 34.88
CA ARG A 52 -34.50 -0.43 35.77
C ARG A 52 -33.99 -1.14 37.02
N SER A 53 -34.05 -0.43 38.17
CA SER A 53 -33.91 -1.11 39.44
C SER A 53 -35.12 -2.01 39.67
N SER A 54 -34.91 -3.20 40.20
CA SER A 54 -35.92 -4.25 40.34
C SER A 54 -37.09 -3.91 41.28
N SER A 55 -37.10 -2.77 41.97
CA SER A 55 -38.09 -2.49 42.98
C SER A 55 -38.75 -1.11 42.92
N SER A 56 -38.26 -0.13 42.18
CA SER A 56 -38.82 1.23 42.32
C SER A 56 -38.66 2.18 41.13
N GLY A 57 -38.32 1.68 39.97
CA GLY A 57 -38.19 2.56 38.80
C GLY A 57 -36.78 3.14 38.64
N HIS A 58 -36.67 4.14 37.79
CA HIS A 58 -35.42 4.78 37.39
C HIS A 58 -34.75 5.51 38.56
N ASN A 59 -33.46 5.19 38.82
CA ASN A 59 -32.62 5.97 39.73
C ASN A 59 -31.88 7.06 38.95
N PRO A 60 -32.19 8.35 39.12
CA PRO A 60 -31.57 9.45 38.39
C PRO A 60 -30.07 9.65 38.70
N GLU A 61 -29.58 9.10 39.80
CA GLU A 61 -28.16 9.19 40.18
C GLU A 61 -27.32 8.02 39.64
N GLU A 62 -27.96 7.00 39.06
CA GLU A 62 -27.28 5.88 38.49
C GLU A 62 -26.82 6.20 37.05
N LEU A 63 -25.54 6.01 36.77
CA LEU A 63 -24.99 6.23 35.43
C LEU A 63 -25.73 5.33 34.45
N ASN A 64 -26.19 5.91 33.35
CA ASN A 64 -26.74 5.19 32.21
C ASN A 64 -25.66 4.25 31.59
N GLY A 65 -26.03 3.50 30.61
CA GLY A 65 -25.17 2.50 29.99
C GLY A 65 -23.76 3.00 29.63
N GLN A 66 -22.81 2.11 29.71
CA GLN A 66 -21.40 2.37 29.38
C GLN A 66 -21.05 1.75 28.04
N ILE A 67 -20.24 2.44 27.26
CA ILE A 67 -19.73 1.93 26.01
C ILE A 67 -18.21 1.86 26.11
N HIS A 68 -17.67 0.67 25.87
CA HIS A 68 -16.25 0.41 25.89
C HIS A 68 -15.80 0.07 24.47
N PHE A 69 -14.81 0.80 23.97
CA PHE A 69 -14.16 0.52 22.68
C PHE A 69 -12.79 -0.06 22.95
N LEU A 70 -12.54 -1.24 22.42
CA LEU A 70 -11.24 -1.92 22.45
C LEU A 70 -10.74 -2.07 21.02
N THR A 71 -9.57 -1.57 20.74
CA THR A 71 -9.00 -1.63 19.40
C THR A 71 -7.49 -1.57 19.43
N THR A 72 -6.87 -2.13 18.41
CA THR A 72 -5.53 -1.73 18.00
C THR A 72 -5.63 -0.42 17.21
N SER A 73 -4.57 0.37 17.20
CA SER A 73 -4.49 1.53 16.31
C SER A 73 -4.51 1.05 14.85
N TYR A 74 -5.10 1.86 14.00
CA TYR A 74 -5.27 1.55 12.59
C TYR A 74 -5.03 2.81 11.75
N PHE A 75 -5.81 3.00 10.68
CA PHE A 75 -5.78 4.25 9.92
C PHE A 75 -6.58 5.33 10.64
N LYS A 76 -6.13 6.59 10.50
CA LYS A 76 -6.92 7.73 10.93
C LYS A 76 -8.22 7.76 10.13
N GLY A 77 -9.31 7.65 10.81
CA GLY A 77 -10.67 7.59 10.32
C GLY A 77 -11.62 7.79 11.47
N SER A 78 -12.85 7.33 11.35
CA SER A 78 -13.92 7.54 12.35
C SER A 78 -13.54 7.09 13.75
N GLU A 79 -12.84 5.97 13.91
CA GLU A 79 -12.38 5.52 15.23
C GLU A 79 -11.27 6.41 15.80
N TYR A 80 -10.34 6.88 14.96
CA TYR A 80 -9.34 7.86 15.39
C TYR A 80 -10.01 9.15 15.89
N ASP A 81 -10.99 9.65 15.14
CA ASP A 81 -11.74 10.87 15.52
C ASP A 81 -12.55 10.65 16.80
N ARG A 82 -13.12 9.46 16.98
CA ARG A 82 -13.80 9.06 18.23
C ARG A 82 -12.82 9.03 19.40
N CYS A 83 -11.66 8.40 19.27
CA CYS A 83 -10.61 8.39 20.30
C CYS A 83 -10.13 9.80 20.65
N LEU A 84 -9.94 10.66 19.63
CA LEU A 84 -9.53 12.06 19.83
C LEU A 84 -10.59 12.86 20.57
N LYS A 85 -11.87 12.69 20.22
CA LYS A 85 -13.01 13.31 20.93
C LYS A 85 -13.07 12.85 22.37
N MET A 86 -12.95 11.54 22.62
CA MET A 86 -12.95 11.01 23.99
C MET A 86 -11.74 11.48 24.79
N ALA A 87 -10.56 11.61 24.19
CA ALA A 87 -9.40 12.17 24.86
C ALA A 87 -9.56 13.65 25.22
N ASN A 88 -10.18 14.44 24.33
CA ASN A 88 -10.53 15.83 24.61
C ASN A 88 -11.58 15.93 25.74
N ASN A 89 -12.63 15.11 25.69
CA ASN A 89 -13.65 15.04 26.74
C ASN A 89 -13.04 14.62 28.09
N MET A 90 -12.12 13.68 28.10
CA MET A 90 -11.37 13.28 29.28
C MET A 90 -10.57 14.45 29.87
N ALA A 91 -9.93 15.27 29.02
CA ALA A 91 -9.22 16.46 29.45
C ALA A 91 -10.18 17.52 30.08
N GLU A 92 -11.41 17.57 29.61
CA GLU A 92 -12.48 18.45 30.13
C GLU A 92 -13.25 17.84 31.33
N LEU A 93 -12.84 16.64 31.77
CA LEU A 93 -13.49 15.93 32.91
C LEU A 93 -14.97 15.61 32.67
N THR A 94 -15.35 15.30 31.47
CA THR A 94 -16.74 15.01 31.06
C THR A 94 -17.17 13.55 31.25
N GLY A 95 -16.32 12.71 31.83
CA GLY A 95 -16.63 11.33 32.17
C GLY A 95 -16.10 10.29 31.14
N ASP A 96 -15.62 10.72 29.98
CA ASP A 96 -14.96 9.85 29.02
C ASP A 96 -13.52 9.52 29.47
N ILE A 97 -13.07 8.33 29.14
CA ILE A 97 -11.70 7.88 29.42
C ILE A 97 -11.12 7.31 28.13
N SER A 98 -9.97 7.82 27.71
CA SER A 98 -9.21 7.29 26.58
C SER A 98 -7.80 6.90 27.04
N ILE A 99 -7.45 5.64 26.85
CA ILE A 99 -6.14 5.09 27.25
C ILE A 99 -5.53 4.41 26.05
N GLY A 100 -4.31 4.83 25.66
CA GLY A 100 -3.52 4.18 24.63
C GLY A 100 -2.12 3.88 25.15
N ALA A 101 -1.59 2.71 24.79
CA ALA A 101 -0.25 2.31 25.19
C ALA A 101 0.38 1.37 24.17
N GLY A 102 1.70 1.49 23.98
CA GLY A 102 2.49 0.55 23.20
C GLY A 102 2.88 -0.69 24.00
N TRP A 103 3.51 -1.62 23.30
CA TRP A 103 3.99 -2.90 23.84
C TRP A 103 4.95 -2.74 25.03
N GLU A 104 5.67 -1.63 25.11
CA GLU A 104 6.61 -1.35 26.19
C GLU A 104 5.92 -1.34 27.55
N LEU A 105 4.69 -0.80 27.62
CA LEU A 105 3.93 -0.78 28.85
C LEU A 105 3.58 -2.20 29.31
N ALA A 106 3.14 -3.06 28.40
CA ALA A 106 2.83 -4.46 28.71
C ALA A 106 4.07 -5.22 29.22
N CYS A 107 5.22 -5.02 28.58
CA CYS A 107 6.48 -5.60 29.04
C CYS A 107 6.88 -5.10 30.45
N ASN A 108 6.78 -3.80 30.70
CA ASN A 108 7.13 -3.20 31.99
C ASN A 108 6.22 -3.67 33.14
N LEU A 109 4.99 -4.01 32.81
CA LEU A 109 4.00 -4.57 33.75
C LEU A 109 4.12 -6.10 33.89
N GLY A 110 5.07 -6.74 33.19
CA GLY A 110 5.23 -8.20 33.19
C GLY A 110 4.04 -8.93 32.58
N ARG A 111 3.34 -8.29 31.64
CA ARG A 111 2.18 -8.83 30.93
C ARG A 111 2.54 -9.15 29.48
N GLY A 112 2.03 -10.27 28.98
CA GLY A 112 2.21 -10.67 27.59
C GLY A 112 3.62 -11.22 27.26
N GLU A 113 4.08 -10.93 26.06
CA GLU A 113 5.35 -11.43 25.52
C GLU A 113 6.56 -10.68 26.10
N SER A 114 7.69 -11.37 26.16
CA SER A 114 8.94 -10.74 26.59
C SER A 114 9.44 -9.71 25.56
N ARG A 115 10.23 -8.74 26.03
CA ARG A 115 10.84 -7.69 25.19
C ARG A 115 11.62 -8.30 24.02
N THR A 116 12.36 -9.38 24.24
CA THR A 116 13.15 -10.06 23.21
C THR A 116 12.26 -10.67 22.13
N GLN A 117 11.15 -11.33 22.52
CA GLN A 117 10.20 -11.90 21.55
C GLN A 117 9.57 -10.81 20.68
N ILE A 118 9.19 -9.68 21.27
CA ILE A 118 8.59 -8.56 20.51
C ILE A 118 9.61 -7.93 19.57
N LEU A 119 10.87 -7.75 19.99
CA LEU A 119 11.92 -7.22 19.12
C LEU A 119 12.22 -8.16 17.95
N ASN A 120 12.23 -9.48 18.17
CA ASN A 120 12.34 -10.44 17.07
C ASN A 120 11.16 -10.35 16.09
N LYS A 121 9.95 -10.13 16.60
CA LYS A 121 8.78 -9.87 15.74
C LYS A 121 8.92 -8.58 14.96
N LYS A 122 9.50 -7.53 15.56
CA LYS A 122 9.73 -6.25 14.86
C LYS A 122 10.63 -6.40 13.64
N GLU A 123 11.61 -7.31 13.68
CA GLU A 123 12.49 -7.60 12.54
C GLU A 123 11.78 -8.34 11.41
N ASN A 124 10.73 -9.12 11.72
CA ASN A 124 10.04 -9.99 10.78
C ASN A 124 8.69 -9.44 10.27
N LEU A 125 8.13 -8.46 10.96
CA LEU A 125 6.85 -7.85 10.59
C LEU A 125 7.06 -6.59 9.74
N SER A 126 6.06 -6.23 8.93
CA SER A 126 6.11 -4.94 8.25
C SER A 126 6.17 -3.81 9.29
N PRO A 127 6.97 -2.74 9.05
CA PRO A 127 7.09 -1.62 9.99
C PRO A 127 5.74 -0.99 10.34
N LEU A 128 4.83 -0.94 9.38
CA LEU A 128 3.50 -0.39 9.59
C LEU A 128 2.64 -1.28 10.47
N PHE A 129 2.64 -2.59 10.21
CA PHE A 129 1.91 -3.54 11.05
C PHE A 129 2.42 -3.47 12.50
N PHE A 130 3.74 -3.37 12.68
CA PHE A 130 4.33 -3.23 14.01
C PHE A 130 3.93 -1.90 14.66
N ALA A 131 3.96 -0.80 13.93
CA ALA A 131 3.57 0.52 14.44
C ALA A 131 2.10 0.54 14.91
N THR A 132 1.18 -0.04 14.14
CA THR A 132 -0.24 -0.04 14.48
C THR A 132 -0.58 -1.02 15.60
N ASN A 133 -0.07 -2.24 15.53
CA ASN A 133 -0.49 -3.32 16.45
C ASN A 133 0.33 -3.40 17.74
N TYR A 134 1.58 -2.92 17.72
CA TYR A 134 2.46 -2.97 18.89
C TYR A 134 2.79 -1.61 19.47
N GLU A 135 2.97 -0.57 18.64
CA GLU A 135 3.34 0.76 19.11
C GLU A 135 2.13 1.68 19.34
N SER A 136 0.91 1.20 19.08
CA SER A 136 -0.36 1.97 19.18
C SER A 136 -0.34 3.29 18.40
N LYS A 137 0.30 3.29 17.22
CA LYS A 137 0.40 4.48 16.36
C LYS A 137 -0.70 4.50 15.33
N TRP A 138 -1.47 5.57 15.30
CA TRP A 138 -2.41 5.85 14.22
C TRP A 138 -1.66 6.34 12.98
N VAL A 139 -2.01 5.81 11.81
CA VAL A 139 -1.32 6.08 10.54
C VAL A 139 -2.25 6.73 9.52
N GLY A 140 -1.65 7.41 8.53
CA GLY A 140 -2.40 8.15 7.49
C GLY A 140 -2.58 9.63 7.81
N GLY A 141 -3.11 10.39 6.83
CA GLY A 141 -3.38 11.82 6.95
C GLY A 141 -4.73 12.11 7.61
N SER A 142 -5.02 13.38 7.87
CA SER A 142 -6.37 13.85 8.15
C SER A 142 -7.27 13.62 6.94
N ASP A 143 -8.55 13.38 7.16
CA ASP A 143 -9.58 13.24 6.11
C ASP A 143 -9.45 12.00 5.21
N ASN A 144 -8.97 10.87 5.74
CA ASN A 144 -8.83 9.60 5.01
C ASN A 144 -7.91 9.65 3.77
N CYS A 145 -7.06 10.68 3.61
CA CYS A 145 -6.12 10.72 2.50
C CYS A 145 -5.13 9.56 2.56
N LEU A 146 -4.72 9.05 1.39
CA LEU A 146 -3.75 7.96 1.31
C LEU A 146 -2.41 8.36 1.95
N ILE A 147 -1.90 9.55 1.63
CA ILE A 147 -0.69 10.15 2.19
C ILE A 147 -0.94 11.65 2.38
N ASP A 148 -0.49 12.20 3.48
CA ASP A 148 -0.46 13.65 3.67
C ASP A 148 0.54 14.27 2.69
N ILE A 149 0.05 15.11 1.79
CA ILE A 149 0.86 15.74 0.74
C ILE A 149 2.08 16.51 1.31
N ARG A 150 1.96 17.04 2.53
CA ARG A 150 3.07 17.73 3.22
C ARG A 150 4.27 16.82 3.47
N LYS A 151 4.06 15.49 3.53
CA LYS A 151 5.13 14.50 3.67
C LYS A 151 5.83 14.19 2.35
N LEU A 152 5.19 14.47 1.21
CA LEU A 152 5.75 14.22 -0.11
C LEU A 152 6.75 15.31 -0.53
N PHE A 153 6.53 16.56 -0.13
CA PHE A 153 7.40 17.66 -0.53
C PHE A 153 8.86 17.50 -0.09
N PRO A 154 9.17 17.08 1.16
CA PRO A 154 10.56 16.87 1.59
C PRO A 154 11.27 15.73 0.87
N LEU A 155 10.52 14.83 0.22
CA LEU A 155 11.08 13.70 -0.54
C LEU A 155 11.56 14.11 -1.94
N ARG A 156 11.23 15.31 -2.39
CA ARG A 156 11.58 15.84 -3.72
C ARG A 156 13.02 16.37 -3.72
N THR A 157 13.96 15.46 -3.77
CA THR A 157 15.40 15.74 -3.64
C THR A 157 16.21 15.44 -4.89
N LEU A 158 15.62 14.78 -5.91
CA LEU A 158 16.33 14.43 -7.13
C LEU A 158 16.23 15.57 -8.14
N GLU A 159 17.36 16.19 -8.46
CA GLU A 159 17.45 17.33 -9.38
C GLU A 159 17.36 16.90 -10.85
N HIS A 160 17.80 15.67 -11.16
CA HIS A 160 17.90 15.19 -12.53
C HIS A 160 17.19 13.87 -12.73
N THR A 161 16.50 13.77 -13.85
CA THR A 161 15.94 12.51 -14.36
C THR A 161 17.04 11.62 -14.90
N GLU A 162 16.90 10.32 -14.75
CA GLU A 162 17.71 9.36 -15.48
C GLU A 162 16.94 8.87 -16.71
N LEU A 163 17.52 9.06 -17.89
CA LEU A 163 16.95 8.59 -19.16
C LEU A 163 17.47 7.20 -19.57
N LYS A 164 18.53 6.73 -18.90
CA LYS A 164 19.14 5.40 -19.04
C LYS A 164 19.84 5.01 -17.75
N GLY A 165 20.07 3.72 -17.57
CA GLY A 165 20.84 3.21 -16.44
C GLY A 165 22.29 3.69 -16.43
N ASP A 166 22.87 3.82 -15.26
CA ASP A 166 24.27 4.26 -15.06
C ASP A 166 25.28 3.09 -15.15
N GLY A 167 24.81 1.87 -15.41
CA GLY A 167 25.62 0.65 -15.53
C GLY A 167 26.23 0.15 -14.21
N LYS A 168 25.86 0.72 -13.07
CA LYS A 168 26.39 0.38 -11.74
C LYS A 168 25.30 0.12 -10.70
N SER A 169 24.20 0.83 -10.81
CA SER A 169 23.08 0.79 -9.86
C SER A 169 22.07 -0.28 -10.27
N GLU A 170 21.24 -0.67 -9.33
CA GLU A 170 20.12 -1.58 -9.55
C GLU A 170 18.87 -0.81 -9.93
N TYR A 171 18.23 -1.19 -11.02
CA TYR A 171 16.98 -0.60 -11.47
C TYR A 171 15.86 -1.63 -11.47
N TYR A 172 14.67 -1.16 -11.17
CA TYR A 172 13.43 -1.94 -11.17
C TYR A 172 12.34 -1.13 -11.86
N ILE A 173 11.47 -1.81 -12.57
CA ILE A 173 10.40 -1.18 -13.33
C ILE A 173 9.07 -1.68 -12.82
N GLY A 174 8.14 -0.78 -12.50
CA GLY A 174 6.74 -1.09 -12.22
C GLY A 174 5.87 -0.63 -13.36
N CYS A 175 4.86 -1.41 -13.71
CA CYS A 175 3.95 -1.11 -14.80
C CYS A 175 2.51 -1.38 -14.41
N ASP A 176 1.65 -0.38 -14.55
CA ASP A 176 0.20 -0.52 -14.51
C ASP A 176 -0.35 -0.44 -15.93
N VAL A 177 -1.13 -1.45 -16.32
CA VAL A 177 -1.49 -1.72 -17.71
C VAL A 177 -2.86 -1.17 -18.04
N ALA A 178 -2.94 -0.34 -19.06
CA ALA A 178 -4.20 0.13 -19.63
C ALA A 178 -4.30 -0.17 -21.13
N ARG A 179 -5.52 -0.39 -21.60
CA ARG A 179 -5.84 -0.54 -23.01
C ARG A 179 -7.13 0.22 -23.31
N SER A 180 -7.02 1.45 -23.72
CA SER A 180 -8.18 2.25 -24.10
C SER A 180 -7.91 3.03 -25.37
N ASN A 181 -8.88 3.00 -26.28
CA ASN A 181 -8.87 3.81 -27.50
C ASN A 181 -9.55 5.18 -27.30
N LYS A 182 -10.00 5.51 -26.08
CA LYS A 182 -10.66 6.78 -25.78
C LYS A 182 -9.67 7.76 -25.18
N THR A 183 -9.69 8.98 -25.68
CA THR A 183 -8.78 10.08 -25.33
C THR A 183 -8.81 10.52 -23.85
N ASN A 184 -9.75 10.04 -23.06
CA ASN A 184 -9.94 10.40 -21.64
C ASN A 184 -9.85 9.20 -20.69
N ASN A 185 -9.13 8.15 -21.04
CA ASN A 185 -9.05 6.95 -20.21
C ASN A 185 -7.62 6.58 -19.87
N ASN A 186 -7.50 5.81 -18.80
CA ASN A 186 -6.29 5.26 -18.21
C ASN A 186 -5.20 4.95 -19.25
N GLN A 187 -4.01 5.44 -18.98
CA GLN A 187 -2.81 5.21 -19.79
C GLN A 187 -1.94 4.17 -19.08
N THR A 188 -1.22 3.37 -19.85
CA THR A 188 -0.20 2.51 -19.25
C THR A 188 0.88 3.37 -18.64
N SER A 189 1.03 3.24 -17.32
CA SER A 189 2.02 3.99 -16.55
C SER A 189 3.19 3.10 -16.17
N ILE A 190 4.39 3.66 -16.25
CA ILE A 190 5.65 2.99 -15.95
C ILE A 190 6.41 3.84 -14.94
N CYS A 191 6.86 3.20 -13.87
CA CYS A 191 7.74 3.78 -12.86
C CYS A 191 9.12 3.12 -12.94
N ILE A 192 10.19 3.91 -12.88
CA ILE A 192 11.57 3.41 -12.86
C ILE A 192 12.19 3.78 -11.52
N ALA A 193 12.52 2.77 -10.74
CA ALA A 193 13.11 2.90 -9.42
C ALA A 193 14.56 2.45 -9.42
N LYS A 194 15.45 3.33 -8.96
CA LYS A 194 16.86 3.05 -8.68
C LYS A 194 17.04 2.75 -7.20
N VAL A 195 17.73 1.68 -6.88
CA VAL A 195 17.86 1.18 -5.51
C VAL A 195 19.27 1.35 -5.00
N LYS A 196 19.40 1.85 -3.77
CA LYS A 196 20.64 1.84 -3.00
C LYS A 196 20.51 0.87 -1.83
N ARG A 197 21.55 0.07 -1.59
CA ARG A 197 21.59 -0.88 -0.49
C ARG A 197 22.60 -0.47 0.57
N ASN A 198 22.33 -0.87 1.80
CA ASN A 198 23.27 -0.69 2.91
C ASN A 198 24.29 -1.86 2.94
N LYS A 199 25.20 -1.82 3.91
CA LYS A 199 26.25 -2.85 4.11
C LYS A 199 25.70 -4.25 4.39
N LYS A 200 24.46 -4.37 4.84
CA LYS A 200 23.76 -5.65 5.08
C LYS A 200 22.97 -6.12 3.85
N ASN A 201 23.11 -5.47 2.72
CA ASN A 201 22.36 -5.70 1.48
C ASN A 201 20.87 -5.30 1.53
N LEU A 202 20.40 -4.71 2.61
CA LEU A 202 19.03 -4.22 2.70
C LEU A 202 18.84 -2.93 1.89
N VAL A 203 17.67 -2.75 1.33
CA VAL A 203 17.26 -1.53 0.64
C VAL A 203 17.32 -0.37 1.63
N SER A 204 18.15 0.62 1.34
CA SER A 204 18.32 1.81 2.19
C SER A 204 17.70 3.05 1.59
N LYS A 205 17.65 3.15 0.25
CA LYS A 205 16.98 4.22 -0.49
C LYS A 205 16.43 3.73 -1.81
N ILE A 206 15.29 4.28 -2.21
CA ILE A 206 14.63 4.06 -3.48
C ILE A 206 14.45 5.42 -4.14
N GLN A 207 15.08 5.62 -5.27
CA GLN A 207 15.00 6.85 -6.05
C GLN A 207 14.05 6.62 -7.23
N LEU A 208 12.92 7.32 -7.28
CA LEU A 208 12.02 7.28 -8.45
C LEU A 208 12.60 8.22 -9.51
N VAL A 209 13.47 7.67 -10.34
CA VAL A 209 14.32 8.44 -11.28
C VAL A 209 13.61 8.81 -12.57
N ASN A 210 12.54 8.09 -12.91
CA ASN A 210 11.74 8.38 -14.10
C ASN A 210 10.31 7.83 -13.96
N MET A 211 9.36 8.55 -14.54
CA MET A 211 7.97 8.12 -14.70
C MET A 211 7.53 8.37 -16.13
N ILE A 212 6.92 7.38 -16.77
CA ILE A 212 6.57 7.42 -18.18
C ILE A 212 5.12 6.98 -18.33
N ASN A 213 4.32 7.76 -19.00
CA ASN A 213 3.00 7.33 -19.46
C ASN A 213 3.07 7.04 -20.95
N LEU A 214 2.68 5.83 -21.33
CA LEU A 214 2.62 5.46 -22.74
C LEU A 214 1.45 6.17 -23.44
N PRO A 215 1.57 6.50 -24.72
CA PRO A 215 0.46 7.06 -25.49
C PRO A 215 -0.78 6.16 -25.42
N ALA A 216 -1.95 6.77 -25.30
CA ALA A 216 -3.22 6.04 -25.30
C ALA A 216 -3.41 5.26 -26.61
N GLY A 217 -4.05 4.08 -26.52
CA GLY A 217 -4.40 3.27 -27.69
C GLY A 217 -3.31 2.35 -28.20
N LEU A 218 -2.14 2.28 -27.59
CA LEU A 218 -1.12 1.29 -27.93
C LEU A 218 -1.66 -0.13 -27.67
N ASN A 219 -1.45 -1.02 -28.63
CA ASN A 219 -1.70 -2.45 -28.42
C ASN A 219 -0.64 -3.08 -27.51
N PHE A 220 -0.90 -4.29 -27.01
CA PHE A 220 0.01 -4.94 -26.09
C PHE A 220 1.38 -5.22 -26.69
N THR A 221 1.47 -5.54 -27.99
CA THR A 221 2.75 -5.74 -28.68
C THR A 221 3.62 -4.47 -28.63
N ALA A 222 3.02 -3.31 -28.92
CA ALA A 222 3.74 -2.04 -28.87
C ALA A 222 4.16 -1.70 -27.41
N GLN A 223 3.28 -1.93 -26.45
CA GLN A 223 3.59 -1.74 -25.02
C GLN A 223 4.71 -2.68 -24.57
N ALA A 224 4.70 -3.94 -25.00
CA ALA A 224 5.75 -4.92 -24.69
C ALA A 224 7.10 -4.49 -25.25
N ILE A 225 7.15 -3.99 -26.50
CA ILE A 225 8.37 -3.45 -27.10
C ILE A 225 8.92 -2.27 -26.31
N GLU A 226 8.06 -1.32 -25.88
CA GLU A 226 8.48 -0.19 -25.03
C GLU A 226 9.04 -0.65 -23.68
N LEU A 227 8.38 -1.60 -23.01
CA LEU A 227 8.89 -2.15 -21.75
C LEU A 227 10.23 -2.87 -21.94
N LYS A 228 10.37 -3.64 -23.00
CA LYS A 228 11.64 -4.29 -23.34
C LYS A 228 12.74 -3.27 -23.61
N ARG A 229 12.42 -2.21 -24.35
CA ARG A 229 13.34 -1.10 -24.61
C ARG A 229 13.83 -0.48 -23.30
N LEU A 230 12.92 -0.15 -22.39
CA LEU A 230 13.24 0.43 -21.09
C LEU A 230 14.07 -0.53 -20.22
N LYS A 231 13.67 -1.80 -20.15
CA LYS A 231 14.42 -2.82 -19.37
C LYS A 231 15.89 -2.88 -19.79
N TYR A 232 16.17 -2.92 -21.08
CA TYR A 232 17.55 -2.99 -21.56
C TYR A 232 18.27 -1.64 -21.52
N LEU A 233 17.56 -0.53 -21.63
CA LEU A 233 18.12 0.82 -21.53
C LEU A 233 18.61 1.12 -20.10
N PHE A 234 17.86 0.66 -19.10
CA PHE A 234 18.20 0.82 -17.69
C PHE A 234 18.98 -0.37 -17.11
N ASP A 235 19.15 -1.44 -17.86
CA ASP A 235 19.63 -2.72 -17.33
C ASP A 235 18.84 -3.14 -16.07
N ALA A 236 17.51 -3.00 -16.15
CA ALA A 236 16.65 -3.26 -15.02
C ALA A 236 16.64 -4.75 -14.65
N ARG A 237 16.73 -5.05 -13.35
CA ARG A 237 16.75 -6.42 -12.84
C ARG A 237 15.41 -7.11 -12.96
N MET A 238 14.34 -6.37 -12.73
CA MET A 238 12.98 -6.90 -12.74
C MET A 238 11.99 -5.89 -13.28
N VAL A 239 11.02 -6.39 -14.03
CA VAL A 239 9.82 -5.65 -14.48
C VAL A 239 8.62 -6.27 -13.78
N VAL A 240 7.90 -5.46 -13.00
CA VAL A 240 6.71 -5.85 -12.24
C VAL A 240 5.48 -5.35 -12.98
N VAL A 241 4.61 -6.25 -13.39
CA VAL A 241 3.40 -5.94 -14.16
C VAL A 241 2.18 -6.44 -13.40
N ASP A 242 1.12 -5.65 -13.30
CA ASP A 242 -0.15 -6.18 -12.81
C ASP A 242 -0.69 -7.22 -13.79
N SER A 243 -0.82 -8.46 -13.34
CA SER A 243 -1.32 -9.59 -14.15
C SER A 243 -2.82 -9.81 -14.04
N ASN A 244 -3.58 -8.90 -13.41
CA ASN A 244 -5.03 -8.99 -13.37
C ASN A 244 -5.66 -8.42 -14.66
N GLY A 245 -6.67 -9.11 -15.17
CA GLY A 245 -7.47 -8.60 -16.28
C GLY A 245 -6.66 -8.25 -17.53
N LEU A 246 -6.58 -6.96 -17.86
CA LEU A 246 -5.87 -6.49 -19.06
C LEU A 246 -4.35 -6.76 -19.00
N GLY A 247 -3.78 -6.78 -17.81
CA GLY A 247 -2.36 -7.03 -17.63
C GLY A 247 -1.91 -8.41 -18.05
N GLN A 248 -2.79 -9.41 -17.98
CA GLN A 248 -2.50 -10.75 -18.49
C GLN A 248 -2.15 -10.72 -20.00
N GLY A 249 -2.88 -9.92 -20.79
CA GLY A 249 -2.58 -9.81 -22.23
C GLY A 249 -1.23 -9.16 -22.54
N LEU A 250 -0.77 -8.21 -21.71
CA LEU A 250 0.57 -7.66 -21.85
C LEU A 250 1.63 -8.68 -21.39
N LEU A 251 1.35 -9.41 -20.31
CA LEU A 251 2.25 -10.45 -19.81
C LEU A 251 2.49 -11.52 -20.89
N GLU A 252 1.43 -12.01 -21.55
CA GLU A 252 1.54 -12.98 -22.65
C GLU A 252 2.38 -12.44 -23.83
N GLU A 253 2.28 -11.15 -24.15
CA GLU A 253 3.14 -10.54 -25.17
C GLU A 253 4.61 -10.49 -24.73
N LEU A 254 4.88 -10.21 -23.45
CA LEU A 254 6.25 -10.14 -22.94
C LEU A 254 6.97 -11.50 -22.98
N LEU A 255 6.23 -12.62 -22.98
CA LEU A 255 6.77 -13.98 -23.14
C LEU A 255 7.24 -14.30 -24.57
N LYS A 256 7.03 -13.41 -25.53
CA LYS A 256 7.39 -13.56 -26.94
C LYS A 256 8.65 -12.78 -27.29
N GLU A 257 9.34 -13.21 -28.34
CA GLU A 257 10.39 -12.42 -28.97
C GLU A 257 9.81 -11.23 -29.73
N HIS A 258 10.50 -10.10 -29.73
CA HIS A 258 10.06 -8.91 -30.46
C HIS A 258 11.23 -8.27 -31.22
N ILE A 259 10.91 -7.75 -32.40
CA ILE A 259 11.80 -6.87 -33.16
C ILE A 259 11.26 -5.44 -33.03
N ASP A 260 12.07 -4.54 -32.50
CA ASP A 260 11.71 -3.13 -32.40
C ASP A 260 11.62 -2.51 -33.82
N PRO A 261 10.45 -2.01 -34.23
CA PRO A 261 10.26 -1.45 -35.57
C PRO A 261 11.09 -0.20 -35.83
N LEU A 262 11.47 0.53 -34.79
CA LEU A 262 12.23 1.78 -34.87
C LEU A 262 13.73 1.53 -34.95
N THR A 263 14.25 0.70 -34.05
CA THR A 263 15.70 0.47 -33.90
C THR A 263 16.19 -0.79 -34.59
N ARG A 264 15.28 -1.67 -35.06
CA ARG A 264 15.57 -3.01 -35.60
C ARG A 264 16.28 -3.92 -34.60
N LYS A 265 16.32 -3.57 -33.33
CA LYS A 265 16.87 -4.40 -32.26
C LYS A 265 15.93 -5.57 -31.97
N GLU A 266 16.50 -6.74 -31.85
CA GLU A 266 15.81 -7.94 -31.43
C GLU A 266 15.83 -8.01 -29.90
N TYR A 267 14.67 -8.27 -29.31
CA TYR A 267 14.51 -8.48 -27.88
C TYR A 267 14.07 -9.92 -27.64
N PRO A 268 14.75 -10.67 -26.76
CA PRO A 268 14.36 -12.03 -26.44
C PRO A 268 13.00 -12.09 -25.74
N ALA A 269 12.43 -13.28 -25.69
CA ALA A 269 11.31 -13.56 -24.81
C ALA A 269 11.71 -13.30 -23.35
N TRP A 270 10.75 -12.94 -22.51
CA TRP A 270 10.96 -12.90 -21.06
C TRP A 270 10.27 -14.10 -20.42
N ASN A 271 10.71 -14.47 -19.23
CA ASN A 271 9.98 -15.43 -18.40
C ASN A 271 9.62 -14.81 -17.07
N THR A 272 8.51 -15.28 -16.52
CA THR A 272 8.06 -14.88 -15.19
C THR A 272 8.80 -15.64 -14.10
N THR A 273 9.01 -14.99 -12.97
CA THR A 273 9.63 -15.61 -11.79
C THR A 273 8.62 -16.27 -10.85
N ASN A 274 7.30 -16.06 -11.07
CA ASN A 274 6.26 -16.42 -10.12
C ASN A 274 4.96 -16.96 -10.74
N THR A 275 4.89 -17.17 -12.04
CA THR A 275 3.77 -17.83 -12.72
C THR A 275 4.25 -19.10 -13.44
N GLU A 276 3.29 -19.94 -13.82
CA GLU A 276 3.55 -21.17 -14.58
C GLU A 276 3.57 -20.92 -16.11
N ASP A 277 3.41 -19.66 -16.52
CA ASP A 277 3.42 -19.28 -17.92
C ASP A 277 4.84 -19.50 -18.49
N GLU A 278 4.93 -20.17 -19.62
CA GLU A 278 6.20 -20.47 -20.29
C GLU A 278 6.42 -19.54 -21.50
N PRO A 279 7.66 -19.09 -21.74
CA PRO A 279 7.99 -18.32 -22.91
C PRO A 279 7.93 -19.18 -24.18
N ASP A 280 7.69 -18.54 -25.33
CA ASP A 280 7.58 -19.21 -26.63
C ASP A 280 8.90 -19.78 -27.13
N THR A 281 10.03 -19.41 -26.53
CA THR A 281 11.39 -19.81 -26.94
C THR A 281 12.19 -20.31 -25.75
N VAL A 282 13.28 -21.05 -26.06
CA VAL A 282 14.20 -21.60 -25.05
C VAL A 282 15.25 -20.57 -24.58
N ASP A 283 15.43 -19.49 -25.32
CA ASP A 283 16.31 -18.38 -24.97
C ASP A 283 15.47 -17.22 -24.45
N TYR A 284 15.52 -17.00 -23.13
CA TYR A 284 14.71 -16.00 -22.47
C TYR A 284 15.41 -15.34 -21.29
N ASP A 285 15.04 -14.10 -21.00
CA ASP A 285 15.45 -13.40 -19.81
C ASP A 285 14.44 -13.61 -18.67
N GLN A 286 14.90 -14.07 -17.51
CA GLN A 286 14.05 -14.22 -16.32
C GLN A 286 13.99 -12.91 -15.53
N CYS A 287 13.19 -11.97 -16.03
CA CYS A 287 13.13 -10.61 -15.49
C CYS A 287 11.71 -10.07 -15.34
N LEU A 288 10.69 -10.93 -15.38
CA LEU A 288 9.29 -10.54 -15.30
C LEU A 288 8.64 -11.07 -14.02
N PHE A 289 7.88 -10.22 -13.34
CA PHE A 289 7.09 -10.59 -12.17
C PHE A 289 5.62 -10.19 -12.40
N GLY A 290 4.75 -11.19 -12.52
CA GLY A 290 3.31 -11.00 -12.66
C GLY A 290 2.66 -10.80 -11.29
N LEU A 291 2.27 -9.57 -10.97
CA LEU A 291 1.65 -9.22 -9.71
C LEU A 291 0.13 -9.42 -9.77
N LYS A 292 -0.44 -10.27 -8.93
CA LYS A 292 -1.90 -10.41 -8.77
C LYS A 292 -2.38 -9.46 -7.67
N ALA A 293 -2.52 -8.17 -8.00
CA ALA A 293 -2.81 -7.10 -7.06
C ALA A 293 -4.10 -7.32 -6.25
N GLN A 294 -5.16 -7.88 -6.85
CA GLN A 294 -6.46 -8.09 -6.18
C GLN A 294 -6.35 -8.93 -4.90
N GLY A 295 -5.45 -9.93 -4.88
CA GLY A 295 -5.27 -10.82 -3.71
C GLY A 295 -4.50 -10.18 -2.56
N ILE A 296 -3.64 -9.20 -2.85
CA ILE A 296 -2.66 -8.61 -1.93
C ILE A 296 -2.76 -7.09 -1.85
N ASN A 297 -3.88 -6.51 -2.30
CA ASN A 297 -4.06 -5.06 -2.37
C ASN A 297 -3.82 -4.37 -1.02
N ASN A 298 -4.27 -5.00 0.06
CA ASN A 298 -4.02 -4.51 1.42
C ASN A 298 -2.52 -4.33 1.71
N ASP A 299 -1.71 -5.33 1.40
CA ASP A 299 -0.27 -5.31 1.65
C ASP A 299 0.44 -4.28 0.76
N ILE A 300 -0.01 -4.11 -0.49
CA ILE A 300 0.51 -3.09 -1.41
C ILE A 300 0.26 -1.70 -0.85
N ILE A 301 -0.97 -1.41 -0.40
CA ILE A 301 -1.35 -0.11 0.17
C ILE A 301 -0.54 0.17 1.44
N LEU A 302 -0.46 -0.79 2.35
CA LEU A 302 0.28 -0.65 3.60
C LEU A 302 1.77 -0.41 3.37
N ASN A 303 2.37 -1.14 2.44
CA ASN A 303 3.77 -0.95 2.06
C ASN A 303 4.00 0.45 1.49
N PHE A 304 3.11 0.90 0.60
CA PHE A 304 3.20 2.24 0.00
C PHE A 304 3.14 3.33 1.08
N ILE A 305 2.14 3.29 1.94
CA ILE A 305 2.01 4.25 3.05
C ILE A 305 3.25 4.23 3.94
N SER A 306 3.73 3.06 4.32
CA SER A 306 4.90 2.92 5.17
C SER A 306 6.14 3.61 4.60
N LEU A 307 6.38 3.47 3.30
CA LEU A 307 7.55 4.02 2.64
C LEU A 307 7.51 5.55 2.53
N PHE A 308 6.33 6.12 2.34
CA PHE A 308 6.16 7.57 2.21
C PHE A 308 5.93 8.27 3.55
N ASP A 309 5.27 7.62 4.51
CA ASP A 309 4.98 8.21 5.83
C ASP A 309 6.21 8.25 6.74
N ASN A 310 7.05 7.23 6.70
CA ASN A 310 8.21 7.13 7.58
C ASN A 310 9.42 7.96 7.13
N GLY A 311 9.31 8.68 6.03
CA GLY A 311 10.26 9.67 5.54
C GLY A 311 11.70 9.18 5.30
N GLY A 312 12.26 9.51 4.14
CA GLY A 312 13.69 9.35 3.87
C GLY A 312 14.12 8.09 3.14
N MET A 313 13.24 7.10 2.92
CA MET A 313 13.57 5.94 2.09
C MET A 313 13.29 6.21 0.61
N VAL A 314 12.23 6.93 0.28
CA VAL A 314 11.87 7.29 -1.09
C VAL A 314 12.35 8.69 -1.42
N GLU A 315 12.94 8.87 -2.60
CA GLU A 315 13.32 10.16 -3.15
C GLU A 315 12.61 10.38 -4.49
N LEU A 316 12.09 11.59 -4.68
CA LEU A 316 11.31 12.01 -5.85
C LEU A 316 12.03 13.12 -6.60
N LEU A 317 11.71 13.26 -7.90
CA LEU A 317 12.21 14.39 -8.71
C LEU A 317 11.68 15.72 -8.16
N THR A 318 12.54 16.73 -8.18
CA THR A 318 12.20 18.10 -7.78
C THR A 318 11.11 18.69 -8.65
N LYS A 319 10.42 19.71 -8.15
CA LYS A 319 9.48 20.49 -8.95
C LYS A 319 10.26 21.38 -9.91
N ILE A 320 9.86 21.42 -11.16
CA ILE A 320 10.41 22.39 -12.14
C ILE A 320 9.62 23.68 -12.02
N ASP A 321 10.32 24.83 -11.94
CA ASP A 321 9.71 26.14 -12.06
C ASP A 321 9.11 26.30 -13.47
N GLN A 322 7.81 26.56 -13.55
CA GLN A 322 7.10 26.76 -14.84
C GLN A 322 7.67 27.93 -15.64
N ASN A 323 8.39 28.85 -15.01
CA ASN A 323 9.07 29.98 -15.66
C ASN A 323 10.31 29.58 -16.48
N GLN A 324 10.76 28.35 -16.42
CA GLN A 324 11.84 27.79 -17.24
C GLN A 324 11.36 27.20 -18.57
N PHE A 325 10.08 27.32 -18.89
CA PHE A 325 9.62 27.03 -20.23
C PHE A 325 10.15 28.11 -21.17
N ASP A 326 11.05 27.70 -22.03
CA ASP A 326 11.58 28.56 -23.06
C ASP A 326 10.43 29.08 -23.92
N SER A 327 10.30 30.42 -24.06
CA SER A 327 9.29 31.10 -24.80
C SER A 327 9.31 30.80 -26.32
N SER A 328 10.23 29.92 -26.76
CA SER A 328 10.45 29.60 -28.18
C SER A 328 9.73 28.31 -28.65
N GLY A 329 8.86 27.69 -27.83
CA GLY A 329 8.01 26.58 -28.31
C GLY A 329 8.77 25.30 -28.66
N ASN A 330 10.01 25.16 -28.23
CA ASN A 330 10.80 23.96 -28.43
C ASN A 330 10.27 22.81 -27.55
N TYR A 331 10.25 21.61 -28.13
CA TYR A 331 9.86 20.35 -27.47
C TYR A 331 10.38 20.29 -26.05
N LEU A 332 9.48 19.94 -25.11
CA LEU A 332 9.84 19.63 -23.74
C LEU A 332 10.99 18.63 -23.77
N ASP A 333 12.13 19.02 -23.20
CA ASP A 333 13.26 18.11 -22.99
C ASP A 333 12.76 16.89 -22.21
N ASN A 334 13.14 15.68 -22.62
CA ASN A 334 12.71 14.43 -21.96
C ASN A 334 12.99 14.43 -20.46
N ASP A 335 14.00 15.18 -20.04
CA ASP A 335 14.31 15.41 -18.62
C ASP A 335 13.14 16.11 -17.89
N LYS A 336 12.57 17.14 -18.50
CA LYS A 336 11.46 17.89 -17.92
C LYS A 336 10.15 17.09 -17.87
N ILE A 337 9.94 16.18 -18.81
CA ILE A 337 8.73 15.35 -18.86
C ILE A 337 8.61 14.50 -17.59
N ALA A 338 9.69 13.88 -17.12
CA ALA A 338 9.67 13.04 -15.95
C ALA A 338 9.37 13.83 -14.64
N HIS A 339 9.82 15.07 -14.56
CA HIS A 339 9.45 15.97 -13.45
C HIS A 339 7.95 16.29 -13.45
N ILE A 340 7.38 16.58 -14.64
CA ILE A 340 5.93 16.80 -14.80
C ILE A 340 5.16 15.52 -14.42
N GLN A 341 5.61 14.36 -14.86
CA GLN A 341 4.98 13.09 -14.48
C GLN A 341 5.03 12.85 -12.97
N THR A 342 6.10 13.30 -12.31
CA THR A 342 6.21 13.26 -10.84
C THR A 342 5.23 14.24 -10.18
N ASP A 343 4.99 15.42 -10.74
CA ASP A 343 3.97 16.35 -10.25
C ASP A 343 2.57 15.72 -10.36
N LEU A 344 2.26 15.11 -11.50
CA LEU A 344 1.01 14.38 -11.70
C LEU A 344 0.86 13.16 -10.77
N PHE A 345 1.93 12.45 -10.47
CA PHE A 345 1.94 11.38 -9.48
C PHE A 345 1.57 11.89 -8.08
N ILE A 346 2.12 13.04 -7.67
CA ILE A 346 1.77 13.67 -6.40
C ILE A 346 0.31 14.12 -6.39
N GLU A 347 -0.20 14.62 -7.51
CA GLU A 347 -1.62 14.98 -7.67
C GLU A 347 -2.51 13.73 -7.54
N GLU A 348 -2.18 12.62 -8.19
CA GLU A 348 -2.88 11.36 -8.03
C GLU A 348 -2.94 10.94 -6.56
N ILE A 349 -1.80 10.91 -5.86
CA ILE A 349 -1.76 10.52 -4.44
C ILE A 349 -2.64 11.44 -3.59
N SER A 350 -2.62 12.75 -3.84
CA SER A 350 -3.43 13.72 -3.10
C SER A 350 -4.93 13.53 -3.30
N ASN A 351 -5.32 12.97 -4.47
CA ASN A 351 -6.71 12.63 -4.80
C ASN A 351 -7.16 11.27 -4.27
N LEU A 352 -6.24 10.46 -3.74
CA LEU A 352 -6.55 9.13 -3.26
C LEU A 352 -6.92 9.14 -1.77
N GLN A 353 -7.99 8.42 -1.46
CA GLN A 353 -8.49 8.21 -0.12
C GLN A 353 -8.48 6.73 0.23
N LEU A 354 -8.18 6.43 1.48
CA LEU A 354 -8.36 5.11 2.04
C LEU A 354 -9.84 4.82 2.25
N GLU A 355 -10.24 3.63 1.92
CA GLU A 355 -11.56 3.10 2.23
C GLU A 355 -11.45 1.71 2.84
N THR A 356 -12.38 1.38 3.73
CA THR A 356 -12.50 0.04 4.27
C THR A 356 -13.50 -0.74 3.45
N LEU A 357 -13.05 -1.80 2.79
CA LEU A 357 -13.87 -2.72 2.03
C LEU A 357 -14.47 -3.79 2.93
N ASN A 358 -15.45 -4.55 2.39
CA ASN A 358 -16.06 -5.67 3.08
C ASN A 358 -14.99 -6.65 3.61
N GLY A 359 -15.11 -7.01 4.88
CA GLY A 359 -14.15 -7.89 5.56
C GLY A 359 -12.91 -7.17 6.12
N GLY A 360 -12.97 -5.85 6.32
CA GLY A 360 -11.89 -5.07 6.92
C GLY A 360 -10.67 -4.87 6.01
N LYS A 361 -10.78 -5.21 4.74
CA LYS A 361 -9.70 -4.99 3.76
C LYS A 361 -9.61 -3.52 3.38
N LEU A 362 -8.38 -3.05 3.18
CA LEU A 362 -8.15 -1.71 2.66
C LEU A 362 -8.35 -1.64 1.16
N GLY A 363 -8.99 -0.55 0.74
CA GLY A 363 -9.08 -0.11 -0.62
C GLY A 363 -8.57 1.32 -0.78
N VAL A 364 -8.34 1.70 -2.01
CA VAL A 364 -8.01 3.07 -2.39
C VAL A 364 -9.04 3.53 -3.39
N LYS A 365 -9.72 4.63 -3.07
CA LYS A 365 -10.68 5.28 -3.98
C LYS A 365 -10.19 6.66 -4.39
N GLN A 366 -10.61 7.09 -5.56
CA GLN A 366 -10.39 8.45 -6.04
C GLN A 366 -11.47 9.39 -5.47
N SER A 367 -11.07 10.50 -4.87
CA SER A 367 -12.00 11.57 -4.46
C SER A 367 -12.69 12.17 -5.68
N THR A 368 -11.95 12.34 -6.76
CA THR A 368 -12.45 12.82 -8.06
C THR A 368 -12.02 11.85 -9.16
N LYS A 369 -12.98 11.31 -9.90
CA LYS A 369 -12.71 10.39 -11.02
C LYS A 369 -12.02 11.03 -12.23
N ALA A 370 -11.88 12.35 -12.23
CA ALA A 370 -11.17 13.08 -13.28
C ALA A 370 -9.64 12.97 -13.19
N ILE A 371 -9.12 12.56 -12.03
CA ILE A 371 -7.69 12.35 -11.80
C ILE A 371 -7.46 10.85 -11.75
N ASP A 372 -6.58 10.34 -12.60
CA ASP A 372 -6.22 8.93 -12.70
C ASP A 372 -5.47 8.46 -11.46
N LYS A 373 -5.15 7.17 -11.40
CA LYS A 373 -4.33 6.54 -10.34
C LYS A 373 -3.26 5.60 -10.89
N ASP A 374 -2.98 5.70 -12.18
CA ASP A 374 -2.16 4.74 -12.91
C ASP A 374 -0.67 4.85 -12.50
N ARG A 375 -0.16 6.07 -12.27
CA ARG A 375 1.20 6.31 -11.77
C ARG A 375 1.36 5.78 -10.34
N TYR A 376 0.33 6.02 -9.50
CA TYR A 376 0.29 5.45 -8.16
C TYR A 376 0.37 3.93 -8.21
N SER A 377 -0.46 3.26 -9.03
CA SER A 377 -0.50 1.81 -9.15
C SER A 377 0.85 1.25 -9.61
N ALA A 378 1.41 1.77 -10.70
CA ALA A 378 2.72 1.35 -11.22
C ALA A 378 3.82 1.46 -10.16
N THR A 379 3.83 2.59 -9.43
CA THR A 379 4.81 2.83 -8.36
C THR A 379 4.58 1.88 -7.18
N ALA A 380 3.34 1.70 -6.74
CA ALA A 380 3.00 0.84 -5.62
C ALA A 380 3.38 -0.64 -5.88
N TYR A 381 3.19 -1.12 -7.11
CA TYR A 381 3.59 -2.48 -7.51
C TYR A 381 5.11 -2.66 -7.46
N CYS A 382 5.86 -1.71 -8.01
CA CYS A 382 7.32 -1.72 -7.97
C CYS A 382 7.85 -1.72 -6.54
N LEU A 383 7.35 -0.82 -5.70
CA LEU A 383 7.77 -0.67 -4.30
C LEU A 383 7.41 -1.90 -3.47
N TYR A 384 6.24 -2.49 -3.70
CA TYR A 384 5.84 -3.73 -3.03
C TYR A 384 6.79 -4.88 -3.37
N TYR A 385 7.10 -5.07 -4.66
CA TYR A 385 8.06 -6.08 -5.09
C TYR A 385 9.42 -5.90 -4.43
N LEU A 386 9.94 -4.68 -4.46
CA LEU A 386 11.23 -4.34 -3.86
C LEU A 386 11.30 -4.71 -2.38
N MET A 387 10.30 -4.31 -1.60
CA MET A 387 10.32 -4.52 -0.16
C MET A 387 10.01 -5.96 0.22
N LYS A 388 9.19 -6.66 -0.54
CA LYS A 388 8.76 -8.03 -0.22
C LYS A 388 9.77 -9.08 -0.67
N TYR A 389 10.39 -8.91 -1.85
CA TYR A 389 11.18 -9.95 -2.49
C TYR A 389 12.66 -9.63 -2.59
N GLU A 390 13.03 -8.34 -2.66
CA GLU A 390 14.41 -7.90 -2.86
C GLU A 390 15.06 -7.33 -1.58
N ASN A 391 14.29 -6.96 -0.57
CA ASN A 391 14.81 -6.42 0.68
C ASN A 391 15.23 -7.55 1.64
N LYS A 392 16.29 -8.28 1.24
CA LYS A 392 16.84 -9.43 1.98
C LYS A 392 18.28 -9.18 2.39
N THR A 393 18.66 -9.70 3.55
CA THR A 393 20.06 -9.68 3.98
C THR A 393 20.91 -10.61 3.11
N GLN A 394 22.23 -10.40 3.08
CA GLN A 394 23.14 -11.27 2.33
C GLN A 394 23.09 -12.73 2.85
N GLU A 395 22.86 -12.93 4.14
CA GLU A 395 22.71 -14.24 4.74
C GLU A 395 21.43 -14.94 4.27
N GLU A 396 20.31 -14.21 4.22
CA GLU A 396 19.04 -14.74 3.71
C GLU A 396 19.14 -15.11 2.22
N ILE A 397 19.84 -14.31 1.41
CA ILE A 397 20.07 -14.62 0.00
C ILE A 397 20.90 -15.90 -0.14
N ASN A 398 21.94 -16.04 0.67
CA ASN A 398 22.82 -17.21 0.62
C ASN A 398 22.13 -18.49 1.10
N THR A 399 21.09 -18.38 1.94
CA THR A 399 20.29 -19.51 2.44
C THR A 399 19.03 -19.78 1.62
N ASP A 400 18.68 -18.91 0.67
CA ASP A 400 17.51 -19.08 -0.18
C ASP A 400 17.81 -20.06 -1.33
N TYR A 401 17.67 -21.35 -1.03
CA TYR A 401 17.85 -22.45 -1.99
C TYR A 401 16.74 -22.54 -3.04
N THR A 402 15.64 -21.81 -2.91
CA THR A 402 14.53 -21.84 -3.86
C THR A 402 14.96 -21.35 -5.26
N ARG A 403 15.87 -20.38 -5.33
CA ARG A 403 16.48 -19.95 -6.60
C ARG A 403 17.33 -21.06 -7.26
N LEU A 404 17.96 -21.93 -6.46
CA LEU A 404 18.75 -23.07 -7.00
C LEU A 404 17.87 -24.20 -7.49
N LEU A 405 16.66 -24.35 -6.97
CA LEU A 405 15.72 -25.39 -7.40
C LEU A 405 15.04 -25.03 -8.72
N GLN A 406 14.87 -23.74 -9.03
CA GLN A 406 14.33 -23.28 -10.32
C GLN A 406 15.26 -23.57 -11.51
N PHE A 407 16.57 -23.74 -11.27
CA PHE A 407 17.56 -24.06 -12.30
C PHE A 407 17.71 -25.56 -12.62
N ARG A 408 16.94 -26.46 -11.99
CA ARG A 408 17.03 -27.90 -12.18
C ARG A 408 15.68 -28.56 -12.42
N GLN A 409 15.03 -28.20 -13.51
CA GLN A 409 14.17 -29.20 -14.17
C GLN A 409 14.95 -29.78 -15.35
N PRO A 410 15.36 -31.05 -15.29
CA PRO A 410 15.91 -31.70 -16.47
C PRO A 410 14.79 -31.92 -17.47
N HIS A 411 14.94 -31.39 -18.65
CA HIS A 411 14.14 -31.79 -19.80
C HIS A 411 14.34 -33.30 -20.03
N TYR A 412 13.38 -34.09 -19.59
CA TYR A 412 13.26 -35.44 -20.15
C TYR A 412 12.53 -35.32 -21.48
N ARG A 413 13.25 -35.72 -22.52
CA ARG A 413 12.70 -35.98 -23.87
C ARG A 413 11.74 -37.15 -23.84
#